data_96fff2bb19b8501859f55936d4b99c85
#
_entry.id   96fff2bb19b8501859f55936d4b99c85
#
_cell.length_a   1.000
_cell.length_b   1.000
_cell.length_c   1.000
_cell.angle_alpha   90.00
_cell.angle_beta   90.00
_cell.angle_gamma   90.00
#
_symmetry.space_group_name_H-M   'P 1'
#
loop_
_entity.id
_entity.type
_entity.pdbx_description
1 polymer ?
#
loop_
_entity_poly.entity_id
_entity_poly.type
_entity_poly.pdbx_seq_one_letter_code
_entity_poly.pdbx_strand_id
1 'polypeptide(L)'
;RRLKQDVAKDLPQKIVDEGCRRLPLSPFQRSLYAQTLEGYRASREGLGKSPFKNQLGVLHYLRLLCTDPQEFNMKGSQRDRLDVYRAKAPKMDWLLTQLKRIQRWNEKVIVFCEFREVQRLLQSCIEVELGYSATIINGDTSASSRNVDSRQKRIRAFQEKPGFGVLILSPVAVGFGVNIQAANHVVHYMRTWNPAKEDQATDRAYRIGQTKDVHVYYPTVAADDFVTFDVKLDQLLTKKRELAGDMLNGSGDISGAEFDTMLNEQVGAAS
;
A
#
# COMPACT_ATOMS: atom_id res chain seq x y z
N ARG A 1 16.93 -21.61 -8.58
CA ARG A 1 16.09 -21.12 -7.44
C ARG A 1 14.82 -21.99 -7.46
N ARG A 2 14.68 -22.93 -6.53
CA ARG A 2 13.45 -23.73 -6.42
C ARG A 2 12.32 -22.82 -5.97
N LEU A 3 11.16 -22.90 -6.63
CA LEU A 3 9.96 -22.24 -6.20
C LEU A 3 9.55 -22.81 -4.84
N LYS A 4 9.08 -21.96 -3.93
CA LYS A 4 8.63 -22.41 -2.58
C LYS A 4 7.58 -23.51 -2.65
N GLN A 5 6.72 -23.49 -3.68
CA GLN A 5 5.69 -24.48 -3.94
C GLN A 5 6.25 -25.87 -4.22
N ASP A 6 7.49 -25.97 -4.75
CA ASP A 6 8.12 -27.27 -5.07
C ASP A 6 8.77 -27.91 -3.83
N VAL A 7 8.98 -27.14 -2.76
CA VAL A 7 9.78 -27.56 -1.59
C VAL A 7 8.90 -27.83 -0.34
N ALA A 8 7.70 -27.28 -0.27
CA ALA A 8 6.84 -27.37 0.89
C ALA A 8 5.42 -27.77 0.50
N LYS A 9 5.15 -29.08 0.51
CA LYS A 9 3.81 -29.65 0.29
C LYS A 9 2.78 -29.24 1.36
N ASP A 10 3.24 -28.64 2.46
CA ASP A 10 2.42 -28.29 3.63
C ASP A 10 2.27 -26.77 3.85
N LEU A 11 2.59 -25.93 2.86
CA LEU A 11 2.33 -24.49 2.98
C LEU A 11 0.83 -24.20 2.74
N PRO A 12 0.19 -23.39 3.60
CA PRO A 12 -1.15 -22.88 3.36
C PRO A 12 -1.24 -22.13 2.04
N GLN A 13 -2.44 -21.85 1.57
CA GLN A 13 -2.65 -21.13 0.32
C GLN A 13 -2.30 -19.65 0.48
N LYS A 14 -1.79 -19.04 -0.60
CA LYS A 14 -1.69 -17.59 -0.77
C LYS A 14 -2.87 -17.15 -1.63
N ILE A 15 -3.83 -16.45 -1.04
CA ILE A 15 -5.07 -16.00 -1.65
C ILE A 15 -4.97 -14.51 -1.92
N VAL A 16 -5.03 -14.11 -3.19
CA VAL A 16 -5.08 -12.69 -3.57
C VAL A 16 -6.55 -12.28 -3.66
N ASP A 17 -6.93 -11.25 -2.90
CA ASP A 17 -8.27 -10.71 -2.92
C ASP A 17 -8.43 -9.71 -4.08
N GLU A 18 -9.26 -10.06 -5.06
CA GLU A 18 -9.52 -9.22 -6.22
C GLU A 18 -10.59 -8.14 -5.95
N GLY A 19 -11.40 -8.29 -4.90
CA GLY A 19 -12.49 -7.38 -4.58
C GLY A 19 -12.06 -5.96 -4.22
N CYS A 20 -10.80 -5.77 -3.83
CA CYS A 20 -10.24 -4.44 -3.50
C CYS A 20 -9.51 -3.75 -4.67
N ARG A 21 -9.44 -4.37 -5.85
CA ARG A 21 -8.68 -3.82 -6.99
C ARG A 21 -9.42 -2.75 -7.81
N ARG A 22 -10.67 -2.44 -7.49
CA ARG A 22 -11.48 -1.45 -8.22
C ARG A 22 -12.36 -0.65 -7.25
N LEU A 23 -11.74 -0.02 -6.27
CA LEU A 23 -12.42 0.89 -5.37
C LEU A 23 -12.80 2.16 -6.14
N PRO A 24 -14.04 2.67 -6.04
CA PRO A 24 -14.45 3.83 -6.82
C PRO A 24 -13.66 5.08 -6.41
N LEU A 25 -13.11 5.79 -7.39
CA LEU A 25 -12.45 7.08 -7.16
C LEU A 25 -13.47 8.09 -6.62
N SER A 26 -13.19 8.70 -5.47
CA SER A 26 -14.12 9.68 -4.88
C SER A 26 -14.23 10.94 -5.73
N PRO A 27 -15.36 11.67 -5.69
CA PRO A 27 -15.49 12.96 -6.39
C PRO A 27 -14.39 13.96 -6.01
N PHE A 28 -13.96 13.93 -4.75
CA PHE A 28 -12.89 14.77 -4.25
C PHE A 28 -11.54 14.41 -4.88
N GLN A 29 -11.18 13.11 -4.90
CA GLN A 29 -9.97 12.66 -5.59
C GLN A 29 -10.00 12.96 -7.08
N ARG A 30 -11.15 12.77 -7.73
CA ARG A 30 -11.35 13.07 -9.15
C ARG A 30 -11.04 14.54 -9.45
N SER A 31 -11.58 15.46 -8.65
CA SER A 31 -11.31 16.91 -8.81
C SER A 31 -9.81 17.23 -8.69
N LEU A 32 -9.14 16.71 -7.67
CA LEU A 32 -7.70 16.90 -7.48
C LEU A 32 -6.88 16.27 -8.61
N TYR A 33 -7.32 15.12 -9.10
CA TYR A 33 -6.67 14.39 -10.18
C TYR A 33 -6.71 15.22 -11.48
N ALA A 34 -7.90 15.71 -11.86
CA ALA A 34 -8.10 16.56 -13.03
C ALA A 34 -7.26 17.86 -12.93
N GLN A 35 -7.33 18.58 -11.81
CA GLN A 35 -6.55 19.80 -11.58
C GLN A 35 -5.03 19.53 -11.70
N THR A 36 -4.55 18.40 -11.22
CA THR A 36 -3.14 18.04 -11.29
C THR A 36 -2.68 17.84 -12.73
N LEU A 37 -3.45 17.09 -13.52
CA LEU A 37 -3.13 16.83 -14.92
C LEU A 37 -3.25 18.07 -15.79
N GLU A 38 -4.29 18.87 -15.59
CA GLU A 38 -4.50 20.12 -16.30
C GLU A 38 -3.37 21.13 -16.03
N GLY A 39 -3.02 21.32 -14.75
CA GLY A 39 -1.90 22.20 -14.37
C GLY A 39 -0.56 21.73 -14.94
N TYR A 40 -0.33 20.42 -15.02
CA TYR A 40 0.88 19.87 -15.63
C TYR A 40 0.91 20.10 -17.16
N ARG A 41 -0.22 19.90 -17.87
CA ARG A 41 -0.34 20.20 -19.31
C ARG A 41 -0.05 21.67 -19.61
N ALA A 42 -0.77 22.56 -18.91
CA ALA A 42 -0.60 24.01 -19.08
C ALA A 42 0.87 24.43 -18.90
N SER A 43 1.56 23.81 -17.94
CA SER A 43 2.99 24.06 -17.73
C SER A 43 3.87 23.59 -18.88
N ARG A 44 3.57 22.44 -19.50
CA ARG A 44 4.31 21.93 -20.67
C ARG A 44 4.12 22.80 -21.91
N GLU A 45 2.95 23.41 -22.05
CA GLU A 45 2.61 24.33 -23.15
C GLU A 45 3.08 25.77 -22.91
N GLY A 46 3.74 26.03 -21.78
CA GLY A 46 4.20 27.36 -21.42
C GLY A 46 3.10 28.30 -20.93
N LEU A 47 1.89 27.80 -20.72
CA LEU A 47 0.71 28.58 -20.32
C LEU A 47 0.57 28.74 -18.79
N GLY A 48 1.46 28.12 -18.00
CA GLY A 48 1.42 28.18 -16.54
C GLY A 48 2.68 27.63 -15.87
N LYS A 49 2.72 27.71 -14.55
CA LYS A 49 3.79 27.10 -13.73
C LYS A 49 3.27 25.82 -13.07
N SER A 50 3.93 24.69 -13.33
CA SER A 50 3.66 23.47 -12.57
C SER A 50 4.27 23.56 -11.17
N PRO A 51 3.58 23.10 -10.12
CA PRO A 51 4.18 22.91 -8.82
C PRO A 51 5.21 21.77 -8.83
N PHE A 52 5.22 20.95 -9.89
CA PHE A 52 6.10 19.79 -10.03
C PHE A 52 7.32 20.13 -10.88
N LYS A 53 8.52 19.86 -10.36
CA LYS A 53 9.79 20.14 -11.05
C LYS A 53 10.02 19.22 -12.27
N ASN A 54 9.43 18.03 -12.26
CA ASN A 54 9.60 17.03 -13.32
C ASN A 54 8.43 16.04 -13.35
N GLN A 55 8.42 15.17 -14.36
CA GLN A 55 7.43 14.12 -14.57
C GLN A 55 7.30 13.17 -13.37
N LEU A 56 8.42 12.79 -12.76
CA LEU A 56 8.44 11.92 -11.60
C LEU A 56 7.69 12.53 -10.41
N GLY A 57 7.79 13.86 -10.24
CA GLY A 57 7.04 14.58 -9.20
C GLY A 57 5.53 14.49 -9.40
N VAL A 58 5.04 14.58 -10.64
CA VAL A 58 3.61 14.38 -10.94
C VAL A 58 3.17 12.96 -10.63
N LEU A 59 3.90 11.96 -11.08
CA LEU A 59 3.57 10.56 -10.81
C LEU A 59 3.58 10.24 -9.32
N HIS A 60 4.54 10.79 -8.59
CA HIS A 60 4.62 10.65 -7.14
C HIS A 60 3.40 11.28 -6.45
N TYR A 61 2.98 12.46 -6.91
CA TYR A 61 1.79 13.12 -6.37
C TYR A 61 0.49 12.37 -6.71
N LEU A 62 0.33 11.87 -7.95
CA LEU A 62 -0.81 11.03 -8.32
C LEU A 62 -0.89 9.75 -7.49
N ARG A 63 0.27 9.13 -7.23
CA ARG A 63 0.36 7.97 -6.32
C ARG A 63 -0.10 8.33 -4.90
N LEU A 64 0.35 9.47 -4.38
CA LEU A 64 -0.08 9.95 -3.08
C LEU A 64 -1.58 10.25 -3.07
N LEU A 65 -2.09 10.95 -4.07
CA LEU A 65 -3.50 11.29 -4.21
C LEU A 65 -4.42 10.05 -4.23
N CYS A 66 -4.00 8.99 -4.93
CA CYS A 66 -4.71 7.72 -4.92
C CYS A 66 -4.67 7.01 -3.55
N THR A 67 -3.66 7.30 -2.73
CA THR A 67 -3.46 6.68 -1.42
C THR A 67 -4.10 7.47 -0.28
N ASP A 68 -3.85 8.76 -0.27
CA ASP A 68 -4.33 9.75 0.70
C ASP A 68 -4.60 11.08 -0.04
N PRO A 69 -5.87 11.35 -0.38
CA PRO A 69 -6.22 12.53 -1.18
C PRO A 69 -6.07 13.83 -0.42
N GLN A 70 -5.93 13.81 0.94
CA GLN A 70 -5.64 15.00 1.71
C GLN A 70 -6.00 15.08 3.16
N GLU A 71 -5.29 16.02 3.75
CA GLU A 71 -5.38 16.75 4.99
C GLU A 71 -6.53 16.36 5.93
N PHE A 72 -6.16 15.63 6.94
CA PHE A 72 -6.97 15.37 8.12
C PHE A 72 -7.15 16.67 8.96
N ASN A 73 -7.36 17.80 8.29
CA ASN A 73 -7.47 19.11 8.93
C ASN A 73 -8.90 19.61 8.95
N MET A 74 -9.73 19.02 9.82
CA MET A 74 -11.15 19.36 9.94
C MET A 74 -11.51 19.75 11.36
N LYS A 75 -12.46 20.68 11.50
CA LYS A 75 -13.09 21.03 12.77
C LYS A 75 -14.07 19.92 13.20
N GLY A 76 -14.20 19.66 14.50
CA GLY A 76 -15.10 18.65 15.03
C GLY A 76 -14.40 17.56 15.85
N SER A 77 -15.17 16.58 16.32
CA SER A 77 -14.62 15.43 17.06
C SER A 77 -13.74 14.57 16.14
N GLN A 78 -12.88 13.74 16.73
CA GLN A 78 -12.04 12.81 15.94
C GLN A 78 -12.89 11.87 15.10
N ARG A 79 -14.06 11.46 15.60
CA ARG A 79 -14.98 10.57 14.89
C ARG A 79 -15.60 11.27 13.68
N ASP A 80 -16.15 12.48 13.85
CA ASP A 80 -16.76 13.23 12.76
C ASP A 80 -15.75 13.49 11.64
N ARG A 81 -14.51 13.84 12.00
CA ARG A 81 -13.41 14.02 11.05
C ARG A 81 -13.09 12.76 10.27
N LEU A 82 -13.10 11.60 10.94
CA LEU A 82 -12.84 10.33 10.30
C LEU A 82 -13.93 9.97 9.28
N ASP A 83 -15.21 10.17 9.64
CA ASP A 83 -16.33 9.85 8.76
C ASP A 83 -16.30 10.70 7.46
N VAL A 84 -16.02 12.01 7.60
CA VAL A 84 -15.84 12.88 6.43
C VAL A 84 -14.61 12.50 5.60
N TYR A 85 -13.51 12.11 6.25
CA TYR A 85 -12.30 11.68 5.57
C TYR A 85 -12.53 10.38 4.79
N ARG A 86 -13.20 9.39 5.39
CA ARG A 86 -13.53 8.11 4.74
C ARG A 86 -14.30 8.31 3.43
N ALA A 87 -15.25 9.25 3.40
CA ALA A 87 -16.00 9.57 2.18
C ALA A 87 -15.12 10.12 1.04
N LYS A 88 -13.96 10.71 1.37
CA LYS A 88 -13.00 11.25 0.41
C LYS A 88 -11.88 10.28 0.05
N ALA A 89 -11.61 9.29 0.89
CA ALA A 89 -10.48 8.38 0.82
C ALA A 89 -10.92 6.90 0.74
N PRO A 90 -11.32 6.41 -0.44
CA PRO A 90 -11.87 5.06 -0.63
C PRO A 90 -10.95 3.94 -0.11
N LYS A 91 -9.63 4.06 -0.25
CA LYS A 91 -8.68 3.09 0.31
C LYS A 91 -8.74 3.02 1.83
N MET A 92 -8.88 4.19 2.50
CA MET A 92 -9.00 4.24 3.95
C MET A 92 -10.33 3.62 4.41
N ASP A 93 -11.42 3.95 3.74
CA ASP A 93 -12.72 3.40 4.05
C ASP A 93 -12.74 1.87 3.89
N TRP A 94 -12.20 1.37 2.78
CA TRP A 94 -12.04 -0.05 2.54
C TRP A 94 -11.16 -0.71 3.62
N LEU A 95 -9.99 -0.11 3.93
CA LEU A 95 -9.07 -0.67 4.93
C LEU A 95 -9.73 -0.80 6.29
N LEU A 96 -10.36 0.26 6.79
CA LEU A 96 -11.02 0.25 8.09
C LEU A 96 -12.17 -0.77 8.15
N THR A 97 -12.91 -0.90 7.04
CA THR A 97 -13.94 -1.92 6.91
C THR A 97 -13.36 -3.33 6.94
N GLN A 98 -12.26 -3.57 6.24
CA GLN A 98 -11.59 -4.85 6.22
C GLN A 98 -10.95 -5.19 7.57
N LEU A 99 -10.34 -4.21 8.23
CA LEU A 99 -9.76 -4.40 9.57
C LEU A 99 -10.81 -4.77 10.62
N LYS A 100 -12.04 -4.24 10.52
CA LYS A 100 -13.16 -4.67 11.37
C LYS A 100 -13.51 -6.14 11.19
N ARG A 101 -13.46 -6.65 9.94
CA ARG A 101 -13.68 -8.06 9.65
C ARG A 101 -12.57 -8.92 10.27
N ILE A 102 -11.31 -8.53 10.06
CA ILE A 102 -10.14 -9.22 10.62
C ILE A 102 -10.16 -9.21 12.15
N GLN A 103 -10.61 -8.10 12.76
CA GLN A 103 -10.79 -8.00 14.21
C GLN A 103 -11.82 -9.00 14.72
N ARG A 104 -12.96 -9.17 14.03
CA ARG A 104 -13.98 -10.18 14.39
C ARG A 104 -13.47 -11.62 14.30
N TRP A 105 -12.56 -11.88 13.34
CA TRP A 105 -11.89 -13.19 13.21
C TRP A 105 -10.77 -13.36 14.23
N ASN A 106 -10.45 -12.34 15.00
CA ASN A 106 -9.35 -12.34 15.98
C ASN A 106 -7.99 -12.66 15.34
N GLU A 107 -7.74 -12.15 14.14
CA GLU A 107 -6.55 -12.40 13.32
C GLU A 107 -5.65 -11.19 13.23
N LYS A 108 -4.43 -11.39 12.69
CA LYS A 108 -3.41 -10.34 12.59
C LYS A 108 -3.16 -9.93 11.15
N VAL A 109 -2.88 -8.64 10.97
CA VAL A 109 -2.64 -8.04 9.66
C VAL A 109 -1.35 -7.22 9.64
N ILE A 110 -0.64 -7.31 8.52
CA ILE A 110 0.46 -6.42 8.16
C ILE A 110 -0.06 -5.44 7.10
N VAL A 111 0.15 -4.14 7.33
CA VAL A 111 -0.18 -3.08 6.36
C VAL A 111 1.11 -2.45 5.88
N PHE A 112 1.46 -2.68 4.62
CA PHE A 112 2.64 -2.08 3.99
C PHE A 112 2.32 -0.70 3.45
N CYS A 113 3.04 0.31 3.94
CA CYS A 113 2.94 1.70 3.52
C CYS A 113 4.32 2.35 3.56
N GLU A 114 4.69 3.06 2.48
CA GLU A 114 6.02 3.67 2.36
C GLU A 114 6.09 5.04 3.05
N PHE A 115 5.06 5.89 2.88
CA PHE A 115 5.06 7.27 3.37
C PHE A 115 4.79 7.34 4.86
N ARG A 116 5.71 7.97 5.60
CA ARG A 116 5.63 8.08 7.08
C ARG A 116 4.40 8.86 7.55
N GLU A 117 4.01 9.88 6.82
CA GLU A 117 2.82 10.68 7.12
C GLU A 117 1.56 9.84 6.99
N VAL A 118 1.45 9.05 5.91
CA VAL A 118 0.35 8.11 5.72
C VAL A 118 0.36 7.02 6.80
N GLN A 119 1.53 6.52 7.24
CA GLN A 119 1.61 5.56 8.35
C GLN A 119 1.02 6.11 9.65
N ARG A 120 1.31 7.38 9.98
CA ARG A 120 0.75 8.05 11.17
C ARG A 120 -0.76 8.28 11.02
N LEU A 121 -1.20 8.65 9.84
CA LEU A 121 -2.61 8.80 9.52
C LEU A 121 -3.36 7.47 9.68
N LEU A 122 -2.81 6.38 9.11
CA LEU A 122 -3.34 5.03 9.27
C LEU A 122 -3.47 4.66 10.76
N GLN A 123 -2.42 4.88 11.55
CA GLN A 123 -2.43 4.61 12.99
C GLN A 123 -3.56 5.37 13.69
N SER A 124 -3.68 6.67 13.44
CA SER A 124 -4.71 7.52 14.06
C SER A 124 -6.14 7.09 13.65
N CYS A 125 -6.36 6.79 12.37
CA CYS A 125 -7.66 6.34 11.88
C CYS A 125 -8.05 4.96 12.44
N ILE A 126 -7.08 4.05 12.54
CA ILE A 126 -7.28 2.71 13.15
C ILE A 126 -7.63 2.84 14.63
N GLU A 127 -6.95 3.73 15.35
CA GLU A 127 -7.21 3.96 16.77
C GLU A 127 -8.62 4.53 17.01
N VAL A 128 -9.04 5.51 16.22
CA VAL A 128 -10.39 6.10 16.30
C VAL A 128 -11.49 5.08 15.95
N GLU A 129 -11.26 4.26 14.91
CA GLU A 129 -12.29 3.36 14.40
C GLU A 129 -12.40 2.04 15.18
N LEU A 130 -11.27 1.49 15.65
CA LEU A 130 -11.18 0.14 16.20
C LEU A 130 -10.79 0.14 17.69
N GLY A 131 -10.43 1.30 18.27
CA GLY A 131 -9.88 1.38 19.62
C GLY A 131 -8.54 0.62 19.75
N TYR A 132 -7.80 0.44 18.65
CA TYR A 132 -6.56 -0.32 18.60
C TYR A 132 -5.39 0.55 18.15
N SER A 133 -4.37 0.69 18.98
CA SER A 133 -3.14 1.40 18.61
C SER A 133 -2.22 0.50 17.81
N ALA A 134 -2.16 0.73 16.48
CA ALA A 134 -1.32 -0.04 15.57
C ALA A 134 0.17 0.27 15.81
N THR A 135 1.02 -0.76 15.71
CA THR A 135 2.48 -0.59 15.80
C THR A 135 3.05 -0.16 14.46
N ILE A 136 3.84 0.92 14.43
CA ILE A 136 4.56 1.37 13.23
C ILE A 136 6.02 0.93 13.31
N ILE A 137 6.55 0.38 12.20
CA ILE A 137 7.97 0.09 12.00
C ILE A 137 8.41 0.66 10.65
N ASN A 138 9.33 1.60 10.68
CA ASN A 138 9.87 2.28 9.50
C ASN A 138 11.37 2.58 9.67
N GLY A 139 11.92 3.45 8.82
CA GLY A 139 13.33 3.84 8.87
C GLY A 139 13.78 4.50 10.18
N ASP A 140 12.86 5.14 10.90
CA ASP A 140 13.17 5.80 12.19
C ASP A 140 13.24 4.79 13.36
N THR A 141 12.67 3.59 13.18
CA THR A 141 12.71 2.55 14.20
C THR A 141 14.11 1.94 14.27
N SER A 142 14.73 1.96 15.44
CA SER A 142 16.09 1.46 15.64
C SER A 142 16.25 0.00 15.18
N ALA A 143 17.32 -0.27 14.44
CA ALA A 143 17.70 -1.63 14.05
C ALA A 143 18.47 -2.36 15.17
N SER A 144 19.07 -1.62 16.14
CA SER A 144 19.88 -2.20 17.20
C SER A 144 19.05 -3.00 18.19
N SER A 145 19.40 -4.27 18.39
CA SER A 145 18.75 -5.15 19.36
C SER A 145 18.92 -4.72 20.83
N ARG A 146 19.91 -3.87 21.11
CA ARG A 146 20.16 -3.32 22.45
C ARG A 146 19.15 -2.23 22.82
N ASN A 147 18.52 -1.59 21.84
CA ASN A 147 17.51 -0.57 22.10
C ASN A 147 16.21 -1.25 22.57
N VAL A 148 15.60 -0.72 23.63
CA VAL A 148 14.32 -1.19 24.19
C VAL A 148 13.20 -1.16 23.13
N ASP A 149 13.29 -0.22 22.20
CA ASP A 149 12.29 0.03 21.15
C ASP A 149 12.76 -0.41 19.75
N SER A 150 13.55 -1.47 19.69
CA SER A 150 14.08 -1.99 18.42
C SER A 150 13.01 -2.65 17.55
N ARG A 151 13.24 -2.68 16.23
CA ARG A 151 12.35 -3.35 15.26
C ARG A 151 12.04 -4.79 15.66
N GLN A 152 13.07 -5.53 16.10
CA GLN A 152 12.91 -6.94 16.48
C GLN A 152 12.00 -7.09 17.71
N LYS A 153 12.15 -6.23 18.72
CA LYS A 153 11.31 -6.27 19.92
C LYS A 153 9.84 -5.92 19.59
N ARG A 154 9.60 -4.92 18.75
CA ARG A 154 8.25 -4.56 18.30
C ARG A 154 7.60 -5.71 17.53
N ILE A 155 8.33 -6.35 16.62
CA ILE A 155 7.82 -7.50 15.85
C ILE A 155 7.54 -8.68 16.78
N ARG A 156 8.43 -8.97 17.71
CA ARG A 156 8.25 -10.05 18.70
C ARG A 156 7.00 -9.79 19.55
N ALA A 157 6.85 -8.60 20.10
CA ALA A 157 5.68 -8.20 20.87
C ALA A 157 4.38 -8.33 20.06
N PHE A 158 4.40 -7.96 18.77
CA PHE A 158 3.26 -8.16 17.88
C PHE A 158 2.94 -9.64 17.67
N GLN A 159 3.95 -10.49 17.52
CA GLN A 159 3.75 -11.91 17.29
C GLN A 159 3.25 -12.64 18.55
N GLU A 160 3.81 -12.32 19.71
CA GLU A 160 3.49 -12.96 20.98
C GLU A 160 2.15 -12.52 21.59
N LYS A 161 1.71 -11.27 21.29
CA LYS A 161 0.42 -10.79 21.77
C LYS A 161 -0.72 -11.63 21.16
N PRO A 162 -1.58 -12.28 21.95
CA PRO A 162 -2.67 -13.06 21.39
C PRO A 162 -3.74 -12.18 20.75
N GLY A 163 -4.47 -12.75 19.80
CA GLY A 163 -5.64 -12.12 19.20
C GLY A 163 -5.34 -11.15 18.07
N PHE A 164 -6.28 -10.22 17.84
CA PHE A 164 -6.20 -9.21 16.79
C PHE A 164 -4.97 -8.32 16.94
N GLY A 165 -4.37 -7.99 15.80
CA GLY A 165 -3.23 -7.08 15.76
C GLY A 165 -3.02 -6.44 14.41
N VAL A 166 -2.58 -5.18 14.40
CA VAL A 166 -2.21 -4.43 13.20
C VAL A 166 -0.77 -3.96 13.30
N LEU A 167 0.04 -4.30 12.29
CA LEU A 167 1.41 -3.89 12.15
C LEU A 167 1.59 -3.08 10.86
N ILE A 168 1.91 -1.80 10.98
CA ILE A 168 2.17 -0.91 9.83
C ILE A 168 3.68 -0.93 9.55
N LEU A 169 4.07 -1.36 8.36
CA LEU A 169 5.46 -1.54 7.97
C LEU A 169 5.84 -0.70 6.75
N SER A 170 7.01 -0.09 6.79
CA SER A 170 7.67 0.32 5.55
C SER A 170 8.28 -0.90 4.87
N PRO A 171 8.04 -1.13 3.56
CA PRO A 171 8.64 -2.25 2.83
C PRO A 171 10.17 -2.28 2.90
N VAL A 172 10.80 -1.12 3.00
CA VAL A 172 12.27 -0.96 3.07
C VAL A 172 12.81 -1.23 4.48
N ALA A 173 12.03 -0.95 5.52
CA ALA A 173 12.49 -1.07 6.91
C ALA A 173 12.58 -2.51 7.40
N VAL A 174 11.90 -3.42 6.73
CA VAL A 174 11.91 -4.85 7.07
C VAL A 174 13.09 -5.51 6.36
N GLY A 175 14.28 -5.39 6.94
CA GLY A 175 15.51 -6.01 6.44
C GLY A 175 15.40 -7.53 6.23
N PHE A 176 16.41 -8.12 5.60
CA PHE A 176 16.48 -9.56 5.35
C PHE A 176 16.33 -10.37 6.66
N GLY A 177 15.48 -11.37 6.64
CA GLY A 177 15.42 -12.41 7.68
C GLY A 177 14.35 -12.27 8.77
N VAL A 178 13.55 -11.22 8.80
CA VAL A 178 12.46 -11.13 9.78
C VAL A 178 11.24 -11.94 9.33
N ASN A 179 10.75 -12.83 10.19
CA ASN A 179 9.53 -13.61 9.98
C ASN A 179 8.39 -13.01 10.80
N ILE A 180 7.19 -12.92 10.22
CA ILE A 180 6.00 -12.38 10.88
C ILE A 180 4.83 -13.35 10.63
N GLN A 181 5.01 -14.60 11.04
CA GLN A 181 4.09 -15.70 10.77
C GLN A 181 2.79 -15.63 11.58
N ALA A 182 2.77 -14.83 12.64
CA ALA A 182 1.53 -14.62 13.39
C ALA A 182 0.46 -13.85 12.58
N ALA A 183 0.85 -13.16 11.48
CA ALA A 183 -0.08 -12.49 10.59
C ALA A 183 -0.42 -13.39 9.40
N ASN A 184 -1.71 -13.47 9.09
CA ASN A 184 -2.24 -14.18 7.93
C ASN A 184 -2.99 -13.24 6.95
N HIS A 185 -2.98 -11.92 7.22
CA HIS A 185 -3.45 -10.89 6.29
C HIS A 185 -2.32 -9.93 5.96
N VAL A 186 -2.16 -9.63 4.67
CA VAL A 186 -1.13 -8.72 4.14
C VAL A 186 -1.78 -7.70 3.22
N VAL A 187 -1.74 -6.43 3.60
CA VAL A 187 -2.28 -5.33 2.81
C VAL A 187 -1.13 -4.50 2.25
N HIS A 188 -0.98 -4.46 0.95
CA HIS A 188 -0.12 -3.51 0.27
C HIS A 188 -0.90 -2.21 0.03
N TYR A 189 -1.07 -1.41 1.08
CA TYR A 189 -1.84 -0.17 1.06
C TYR A 189 -1.32 0.84 0.04
N MET A 190 0.00 0.85 -0.13
CA MET A 190 0.68 1.51 -1.24
C MET A 190 1.48 0.48 -2.02
N ARG A 191 1.33 0.47 -3.35
CA ARG A 191 2.13 -0.37 -4.23
C ARG A 191 3.57 0.16 -4.31
N THR A 192 4.54 -0.72 -4.34
CA THR A 192 5.95 -0.35 -4.61
C THR A 192 6.19 -0.25 -6.12
N TRP A 193 7.36 0.29 -6.50
CA TRP A 193 7.76 0.32 -7.92
C TRP A 193 8.38 -1.00 -8.41
N ASN A 194 8.57 -1.96 -7.52
CA ASN A 194 9.22 -3.24 -7.80
C ASN A 194 8.36 -4.39 -7.25
N PRO A 195 7.80 -5.25 -8.12
CA PRO A 195 6.96 -6.36 -7.67
C PRO A 195 7.72 -7.38 -6.83
N ALA A 196 9.03 -7.59 -7.08
CA ALA A 196 9.82 -8.50 -6.26
C ALA A 196 9.98 -8.03 -4.81
N LYS A 197 10.00 -6.69 -4.57
CA LYS A 197 10.00 -6.14 -3.21
C LYS A 197 8.65 -6.36 -2.52
N GLU A 198 7.54 -6.26 -3.24
CA GLU A 198 6.20 -6.60 -2.69
C GLU A 198 6.11 -8.09 -2.34
N ASP A 199 6.59 -8.95 -3.22
CA ASP A 199 6.58 -10.39 -2.99
C ASP A 199 7.47 -10.78 -1.81
N GLN A 200 8.66 -10.18 -1.68
CA GLN A 200 9.52 -10.33 -0.50
C GLN A 200 8.83 -9.84 0.79
N ALA A 201 8.07 -8.75 0.72
CA ALA A 201 7.31 -8.24 1.87
C ALA A 201 6.19 -9.22 2.25
N THR A 202 5.42 -9.73 1.30
CA THR A 202 4.40 -10.77 1.51
C THR A 202 5.01 -12.04 2.11
N ASP A 203 6.20 -12.43 1.65
CA ASP A 203 6.94 -13.60 2.13
C ASP A 203 7.38 -13.51 3.62
N ARG A 204 7.16 -12.39 4.28
CA ARG A 204 7.34 -12.28 5.75
C ARG A 204 6.23 -12.99 6.52
N ALA A 205 5.02 -12.99 5.98
CA ALA A 205 3.86 -13.71 6.50
C ALA A 205 3.73 -15.10 5.85
N TYR A 206 3.92 -15.19 4.53
CA TYR A 206 3.81 -16.44 3.76
C TYR A 206 5.14 -17.19 3.74
N ARG A 207 5.37 -17.99 4.75
CA ARG A 207 6.63 -18.73 4.94
C ARG A 207 6.41 -20.08 5.64
N ILE A 208 7.41 -20.97 5.55
CA ILE A 208 7.44 -22.24 6.30
C ILE A 208 7.19 -21.97 7.78
N GLY A 209 6.20 -22.66 8.35
CA GLY A 209 5.69 -22.45 9.72
C GLY A 209 4.43 -21.60 9.81
N GLN A 210 3.93 -21.03 8.69
CA GLN A 210 2.59 -20.48 8.62
C GLN A 210 1.57 -21.61 8.62
N THR A 211 0.54 -21.50 9.45
CA THR A 211 -0.50 -22.54 9.63
C THR A 211 -1.87 -22.14 9.06
N LYS A 212 -2.02 -20.89 8.63
CA LYS A 212 -3.25 -20.35 8.07
C LYS A 212 -3.05 -19.88 6.63
N ASP A 213 -4.09 -19.93 5.83
CA ASP A 213 -4.09 -19.28 4.51
C ASP A 213 -3.75 -17.80 4.63
N VAL A 214 -2.89 -17.30 3.73
CA VAL A 214 -2.45 -15.92 3.75
C VAL A 214 -3.22 -15.12 2.69
N HIS A 215 -4.04 -14.19 3.17
CA HIS A 215 -4.82 -13.29 2.34
C HIS A 215 -3.99 -12.04 1.99
N VAL A 216 -3.85 -11.76 0.71
CA VAL A 216 -3.08 -10.61 0.19
C VAL A 216 -4.00 -9.64 -0.52
N TYR A 217 -3.91 -8.37 -0.15
CA TYR A 217 -4.78 -7.30 -0.64
C TYR A 217 -3.97 -6.21 -1.32
N TYR A 218 -4.43 -5.78 -2.49
CA TYR A 218 -3.87 -4.68 -3.27
C TYR A 218 -4.95 -3.61 -3.54
N PRO A 219 -5.36 -2.82 -2.53
CA PRO A 219 -6.41 -1.83 -2.73
C PRO A 219 -6.01 -0.81 -3.79
N THR A 220 -6.84 -0.69 -4.83
CA THR A 220 -6.57 0.11 -6.02
C THR A 220 -7.81 0.96 -6.33
N VAL A 221 -7.65 2.29 -6.43
CA VAL A 221 -8.75 3.17 -6.83
C VAL A 221 -8.87 3.23 -8.34
N ALA A 222 -10.11 3.15 -8.84
CA ALA A 222 -10.42 3.13 -10.26
C ALA A 222 -11.49 4.19 -10.60
N ALA A 223 -11.43 4.74 -11.81
CA ALA A 223 -12.48 5.55 -12.41
C ALA A 223 -13.13 4.76 -13.55
N ASP A 224 -14.37 5.11 -13.88
CA ASP A 224 -15.11 4.41 -14.92
C ASP A 224 -14.77 4.93 -16.34
N ASP A 225 -14.33 6.17 -16.44
CA ASP A 225 -14.09 6.93 -17.67
C ASP A 225 -12.61 7.10 -18.04
N PHE A 226 -11.69 6.82 -17.12
CA PHE A 226 -10.24 6.84 -17.40
C PHE A 226 -9.47 5.85 -16.54
N VAL A 227 -8.24 5.51 -16.96
CA VAL A 227 -7.34 4.63 -16.20
C VAL A 227 -6.59 5.47 -15.18
N THR A 228 -6.82 5.25 -13.89
CA THR A 228 -6.10 5.94 -12.83
C THR A 228 -4.64 5.49 -12.74
N PHE A 229 -3.80 6.30 -12.11
CA PHE A 229 -2.41 5.94 -11.82
C PHE A 229 -2.30 4.61 -11.05
N ASP A 230 -3.17 4.39 -10.07
CA ASP A 230 -3.22 3.17 -9.28
C ASP A 230 -3.49 1.92 -10.13
N VAL A 231 -4.50 2.00 -11.00
CA VAL A 231 -4.85 0.90 -11.93
C VAL A 231 -3.68 0.64 -12.89
N LYS A 232 -3.07 1.69 -13.43
CA LYS A 232 -1.94 1.55 -14.35
C LYS A 232 -0.72 0.91 -13.67
N LEU A 233 -0.41 1.35 -12.45
CA LEU A 233 0.67 0.76 -11.67
C LEU A 233 0.39 -0.71 -11.35
N ASP A 234 -0.84 -1.05 -10.97
CA ASP A 234 -1.26 -2.43 -10.69
C ASP A 234 -1.09 -3.34 -11.92
N GLN A 235 -1.55 -2.89 -13.08
CA GLN A 235 -1.40 -3.60 -14.35
C GLN A 235 0.07 -3.83 -14.71
N LEU A 236 0.90 -2.79 -14.56
CA LEU A 236 2.33 -2.87 -14.88
C LEU A 236 3.07 -3.84 -13.95
N LEU A 237 2.78 -3.80 -12.65
CA LEU A 237 3.39 -4.72 -11.68
C LEU A 237 2.93 -6.16 -11.89
N THR A 238 1.67 -6.37 -12.28
CA THR A 238 1.14 -7.70 -12.62
C THR A 238 1.85 -8.26 -13.84
N LYS A 239 1.93 -7.48 -14.93
CA LYS A 239 2.66 -7.88 -16.15
C LYS A 239 4.12 -8.21 -15.87
N LYS A 240 4.80 -7.40 -15.02
CA LYS A 240 6.19 -7.71 -14.63
C LYS A 240 6.32 -9.01 -13.84
N ARG A 241 5.34 -9.38 -13.01
CA ARG A 241 5.34 -10.68 -12.30
C ARG A 241 5.18 -11.85 -13.28
N GLU A 242 4.27 -11.73 -14.23
CA GLU A 242 4.07 -12.76 -15.28
C GLU A 242 5.35 -12.99 -16.06
N LEU A 243 5.96 -11.91 -16.57
CA LEU A 243 7.23 -12.00 -17.30
C LEU A 243 8.39 -12.55 -16.45
N ALA A 244 8.43 -12.24 -15.16
CA ALA A 244 9.47 -12.77 -14.28
C ALA A 244 9.24 -14.24 -13.90
N GLY A 245 8.00 -14.73 -13.96
CA GLY A 245 7.67 -16.14 -13.82
C GLY A 245 8.18 -16.98 -14.99
N ASP A 246 8.15 -16.41 -16.20
CA ASP A 246 8.62 -17.06 -17.42
C ASP A 246 10.15 -16.97 -17.61
N MET A 247 10.81 -15.99 -16.99
CA MET A 247 12.26 -15.78 -17.05
C MET A 247 12.87 -15.96 -15.64
N LEU A 248 13.96 -16.70 -15.55
CA LEU A 248 14.74 -16.91 -14.32
C LEU A 248 15.35 -15.62 -13.71
N ASN A 249 15.19 -14.50 -14.39
CA ASN A 249 15.65 -13.17 -13.95
C ASN A 249 14.52 -12.42 -13.23
N GLY A 250 14.79 -12.00 -12.00
CA GLY A 250 13.82 -11.24 -11.21
C GLY A 250 13.42 -9.92 -11.89
N SER A 251 12.17 -9.51 -11.72
CA SER A 251 11.65 -8.24 -12.21
C SER A 251 12.37 -7.07 -11.54
N GLY A 252 12.96 -6.18 -12.35
CA GLY A 252 13.58 -4.94 -11.88
C GLY A 252 12.57 -3.85 -11.48
N ASP A 253 13.08 -2.73 -11.00
CA ASP A 253 12.29 -1.52 -10.77
C ASP A 253 11.64 -1.05 -12.11
N ILE A 254 10.57 -0.27 -12.00
CA ILE A 254 9.95 0.37 -13.18
C ILE A 254 10.98 1.33 -13.80
N SER A 255 11.19 1.20 -15.09
CA SER A 255 12.15 2.02 -15.84
C SER A 255 11.62 3.43 -16.13
N GLY A 256 12.51 4.38 -16.46
CA GLY A 256 12.13 5.72 -16.87
C GLY A 256 11.19 5.75 -18.08
N ALA A 257 11.39 4.87 -19.07
CA ALA A 257 10.52 4.77 -20.24
C ALA A 257 9.10 4.28 -19.87
N GLU A 258 8.98 3.35 -18.92
CA GLU A 258 7.68 2.92 -18.40
C GLU A 258 6.98 4.05 -17.63
N PHE A 259 7.73 4.88 -16.90
CA PHE A 259 7.20 6.09 -16.24
C PHE A 259 6.69 7.11 -17.27
N ASP A 260 7.45 7.38 -18.31
CA ASP A 260 7.05 8.31 -19.36
C ASP A 260 5.77 7.84 -20.07
N THR A 261 5.68 6.54 -20.36
CA THR A 261 4.47 5.94 -20.93
C THR A 261 3.27 6.11 -19.99
N MET A 262 3.43 5.81 -18.71
CA MET A 262 2.38 5.97 -17.71
C MET A 262 1.87 7.41 -17.65
N LEU A 263 2.77 8.40 -17.66
CA LEU A 263 2.39 9.81 -17.58
C LEU A 263 1.72 10.31 -18.86
N ASN A 264 2.23 9.94 -20.04
CA ASN A 264 1.63 10.33 -21.31
C ASN A 264 0.21 9.76 -21.47
N GLU A 265 -0.03 8.54 -21.04
CA GLU A 265 -1.36 7.94 -21.02
C GLU A 265 -2.31 8.68 -20.04
N GLN A 266 -1.81 9.12 -18.88
CA GLN A 266 -2.62 9.91 -17.93
C GLN A 266 -2.96 11.29 -18.51
N VAL A 267 -2.01 11.93 -19.15
CA VAL A 267 -2.21 13.23 -19.80
C VAL A 267 -3.14 13.11 -21.01
N GLY A 268 -3.06 12.03 -21.80
CA GLY A 268 -3.92 11.78 -22.96
C GLY A 268 -5.38 11.45 -22.57
N ALA A 269 -5.61 10.72 -21.50
CA ALA A 269 -6.93 10.30 -21.06
C ALA A 269 -7.81 11.42 -20.48
N ALA A 270 -7.23 12.55 -20.11
CA ALA A 270 -7.96 13.72 -19.58
C ALA A 270 -8.32 14.74 -20.68
N SER A 271 -8.10 14.46 -21.97
CA SER A 271 -8.60 15.19 -23.15
C SER A 271 -9.87 14.54 -23.66
#